data_376bd870249d583f2fe27b676f5fd17e
#
_entry.id   376bd870249d583f2fe27b676f5fd17e
#
_cell.length_a   1.000
_cell.length_b   1.000
_cell.length_c   1.000
_cell.angle_alpha   90.00
_cell.angle_beta   90.00
_cell.angle_gamma   90.00
#
_symmetry.space_group_name_H-M   'P 1'
#
loop_
_entity.id
_entity.type
_entity.pdbx_description
1 polymer ?
#
loop_
_entity_poly.entity_id
_entity_poly.type
_entity_poly.pdbx_seq_one_letter_code
_entity_poly.pdbx_strand_id
1 'polypeptide(L)'
;MIFHYLDYLQPPSPFNKIIIFGGAGVHLFILLSGFGLYYSYLNKPLRYGEFIKKRLLKVYVPYIFVILISALISIFIPVYDNSWYALGGHLFLYKMFDNTIVGSYGFQLWFISTILQFYLAFHVIAWLQSKLKNQWFLASGVLISIGWMSFVCLINKGDERIWSSFFLQYYWEFALGMVIAERVFRSQGLIGENINQLSLFAIAITNCAIYGSLALKCGTWGKSYNDFFALTGYSLLAVLVYNMDFKPMNRMFLFIGKISQPSHRMA
;
A
#
# COMPACT_ATOMS: atom_id res chain seq x y z
N MET A 1 7.87 -1.24 9.90
CA MET A 1 8.68 -2.16 10.71
C MET A 1 8.30 -2.11 12.18
N ILE A 2 8.43 -0.98 12.88
CA ILE A 2 8.12 -0.86 14.33
C ILE A 2 6.73 -1.40 14.68
N PHE A 3 5.70 -1.11 13.87
CA PHE A 3 4.35 -1.60 14.01
C PHE A 3 4.25 -3.12 14.13
N HIS A 4 4.90 -3.89 13.26
CA HIS A 4 4.86 -5.36 13.30
C HIS A 4 5.58 -5.95 14.49
N TYR A 5 6.64 -5.29 14.99
CA TYR A 5 7.30 -5.69 16.24
C TYR A 5 6.43 -5.40 17.45
N LEU A 6 5.75 -4.26 17.49
CA LEU A 6 4.84 -3.92 18.58
C LEU A 6 3.63 -4.86 18.62
N ASP A 7 3.09 -5.26 17.48
CA ASP A 7 2.01 -6.23 17.38
C ASP A 7 2.43 -7.60 17.95
N TYR A 8 3.64 -8.04 17.65
CA TYR A 8 4.22 -9.27 18.19
C TYR A 8 4.43 -9.21 19.71
N LEU A 9 4.85 -8.06 20.25
CA LEU A 9 5.11 -7.87 21.68
C LEU A 9 3.83 -7.73 22.51
N GLN A 10 2.66 -7.57 21.90
CA GLN A 10 1.35 -7.41 22.55
C GLN A 10 1.40 -6.46 23.76
N PRO A 11 1.78 -5.19 23.58
CA PRO A 11 1.93 -4.27 24.69
C PRO A 11 0.61 -4.07 25.44
N PRO A 12 0.65 -3.73 26.75
CA PRO A 12 -0.55 -3.52 27.53
C PRO A 12 -1.38 -2.33 27.02
N SER A 13 -2.70 -2.34 27.32
CA SER A 13 -3.58 -1.21 27.05
C SER A 13 -3.07 0.06 27.77
N PRO A 14 -3.09 1.25 27.13
CA PRO A 14 -3.72 1.59 25.85
C PRO A 14 -2.81 1.42 24.62
N PHE A 15 -1.55 1.03 24.79
CA PHE A 15 -0.55 0.99 23.69
C PHE A 15 -0.92 0.00 22.56
N ASN A 16 -1.57 -1.12 22.90
CA ASN A 16 -2.08 -2.07 21.91
C ASN A 16 -3.09 -1.45 20.92
N LYS A 17 -3.83 -0.42 21.35
CA LYS A 17 -4.78 0.31 20.48
C LYS A 17 -4.08 1.26 19.50
N ILE A 18 -2.90 1.75 19.86
CA ILE A 18 -2.09 2.63 18.99
C ILE A 18 -1.49 1.84 17.81
N ILE A 19 -1.27 0.55 17.99
CA ILE A 19 -0.74 -0.34 16.95
C ILE A 19 -1.62 -0.32 15.68
N ILE A 20 -2.93 -0.17 15.82
CA ILE A 20 -3.87 -0.09 14.68
C ILE A 20 -3.47 0.99 13.68
N PHE A 21 -2.96 2.12 14.15
CA PHE A 21 -2.53 3.23 13.29
C PHE A 21 -1.32 2.90 12.43
N GLY A 22 -0.51 1.91 12.77
CA GLY A 22 0.68 1.52 12.00
C GLY A 22 0.37 0.87 10.65
N GLY A 23 -0.82 0.28 10.48
CA GLY A 23 -1.26 -0.34 9.23
C GLY A 23 -1.55 0.66 8.10
N ALA A 24 -1.91 1.88 8.44
CA ALA A 24 -2.33 2.90 7.50
C ALA A 24 -1.24 3.36 6.49
N GLY A 25 0.05 3.11 6.78
CA GLY A 25 1.14 3.39 5.85
C GLY A 25 1.02 2.66 4.50
N VAL A 26 0.29 1.56 4.44
CA VAL A 26 0.06 0.79 3.20
C VAL A 26 -0.72 1.61 2.17
N HIS A 27 -1.72 2.37 2.59
CA HIS A 27 -2.54 3.21 1.73
C HIS A 27 -1.69 4.25 0.97
N LEU A 28 -0.79 4.92 1.70
CA LEU A 28 0.15 5.86 1.08
C LEU A 28 1.10 5.17 0.10
N PHE A 29 1.55 3.94 0.41
CA PHE A 29 2.38 3.15 -0.49
C PHE A 29 1.67 2.79 -1.79
N ILE A 30 0.38 2.46 -1.73
CA ILE A 30 -0.43 2.12 -2.92
C ILE A 30 -0.64 3.37 -3.78
N LEU A 31 -0.99 4.50 -3.17
CA LEU A 31 -1.09 5.78 -3.86
C LEU A 31 0.22 6.13 -4.58
N LEU A 32 1.35 6.08 -3.86
CA LEU A 32 2.67 6.37 -4.42
C LEU A 32 3.08 5.37 -5.51
N SER A 33 2.62 4.12 -5.42
CA SER A 33 2.84 3.11 -6.46
C SER A 33 2.08 3.47 -7.74
N GLY A 34 0.81 3.86 -7.63
CA GLY A 34 0.01 4.36 -8.75
C GLY A 34 0.65 5.59 -9.39
N PHE A 35 1.07 6.55 -8.56
CA PHE A 35 1.79 7.73 -9.02
C PHE A 35 3.08 7.38 -9.78
N GLY A 36 3.97 6.65 -9.15
CA GLY A 36 5.30 6.35 -9.71
C GLY A 36 5.25 5.48 -10.96
N LEU A 37 4.33 4.50 -11.00
CA LEU A 37 4.14 3.65 -12.18
C LEU A 37 3.62 4.46 -13.37
N TYR A 38 2.59 5.26 -13.14
CA TYR A 38 1.96 6.01 -14.22
C TYR A 38 2.84 7.18 -14.69
N TYR A 39 3.50 7.89 -13.80
CA TYR A 39 4.48 8.91 -14.15
C TYR A 39 5.63 8.35 -15.00
N SER A 40 6.15 7.17 -14.61
CA SER A 40 7.17 6.47 -15.40
C SER A 40 6.65 6.04 -16.78
N TYR A 41 5.39 5.60 -16.86
CA TYR A 41 4.74 5.19 -18.08
C TYR A 41 4.52 6.36 -19.04
N LEU A 42 4.09 7.51 -18.54
CA LEU A 42 3.93 8.74 -19.35
C LEU A 42 5.26 9.22 -19.93
N ASN A 43 6.37 9.10 -19.18
CA ASN A 43 7.70 9.47 -19.67
C ASN A 43 8.25 8.47 -20.69
N LYS A 44 8.11 7.17 -20.43
CA LYS A 44 8.64 6.11 -21.29
C LYS A 44 7.74 4.89 -21.22
N PRO A 45 6.71 4.81 -22.09
CA PRO A 45 5.82 3.66 -22.13
C PRO A 45 6.60 2.41 -22.53
N LEU A 46 6.45 1.35 -21.74
CA LEU A 46 7.01 0.03 -22.00
C LEU A 46 5.91 -0.89 -22.52
N ARG A 47 6.26 -1.84 -23.37
CA ARG A 47 5.36 -2.95 -23.74
C ARG A 47 5.07 -3.81 -22.53
N TYR A 48 3.89 -4.43 -22.49
CA TYR A 48 3.42 -5.21 -21.33
C TYR A 48 4.46 -6.22 -20.82
N GLY A 49 5.02 -7.04 -21.70
CA GLY A 49 6.02 -8.05 -21.30
C GLY A 49 7.30 -7.46 -20.72
N GLU A 50 7.82 -6.37 -21.29
CA GLU A 50 8.99 -5.66 -20.77
C GLU A 50 8.70 -5.02 -19.41
N PHE A 51 7.52 -4.43 -19.26
CA PHE A 51 7.06 -3.85 -18.01
C PHE A 51 6.99 -4.92 -16.91
N ILE A 52 6.29 -6.03 -17.16
CA ILE A 52 6.15 -7.13 -16.19
C ILE A 52 7.51 -7.70 -15.81
N LYS A 53 8.37 -8.01 -16.81
CA LYS A 53 9.73 -8.52 -16.54
C LYS A 53 10.50 -7.56 -15.63
N LYS A 54 10.50 -6.27 -15.95
CA LYS A 54 11.20 -5.25 -15.14
C LYS A 54 10.67 -5.15 -13.72
N ARG A 55 9.33 -5.24 -13.53
CA ARG A 55 8.70 -5.14 -12.20
C ARG A 55 8.88 -6.42 -11.39
N LEU A 56 8.74 -7.58 -12.01
CA LEU A 56 9.01 -8.86 -11.35
C LEU A 56 10.46 -8.95 -10.89
N LEU A 57 11.43 -8.64 -11.73
CA LEU A 57 12.85 -8.64 -11.33
C LEU A 57 13.10 -7.71 -10.14
N LYS A 58 12.45 -6.55 -10.10
CA LYS A 58 12.67 -5.55 -9.05
C LYS A 58 12.00 -5.92 -7.71
N VAL A 59 10.85 -6.59 -7.74
CA VAL A 59 10.05 -6.86 -6.53
C VAL A 59 10.09 -8.33 -6.15
N TYR A 60 9.89 -9.22 -7.12
CA TYR A 60 9.78 -10.65 -6.86
C TYR A 60 11.13 -11.28 -6.49
N VAL A 61 12.24 -10.89 -7.14
CA VAL A 61 13.57 -11.47 -6.83
C VAL A 61 13.99 -11.17 -5.38
N PRO A 62 13.97 -9.91 -4.89
CA PRO A 62 14.24 -9.63 -3.47
C PRO A 62 13.26 -10.34 -2.53
N TYR A 63 11.99 -10.42 -2.91
CA TYR A 63 10.98 -11.11 -2.12
C TYR A 63 11.31 -12.61 -1.95
N ILE A 64 11.61 -13.32 -3.04
CA ILE A 64 11.98 -14.75 -2.99
C ILE A 64 13.24 -14.96 -2.16
N PHE A 65 14.22 -14.07 -2.27
CA PHE A 65 15.43 -14.14 -1.45
C PHE A 65 15.09 -14.08 0.04
N VAL A 66 14.21 -13.17 0.44
CA VAL A 66 13.74 -13.08 1.84
C VAL A 66 12.99 -14.35 2.26
N ILE A 67 12.13 -14.90 1.40
CA ILE A 67 11.39 -16.14 1.69
C ILE A 67 12.34 -17.32 1.90
N LEU A 68 13.33 -17.49 1.02
CA LEU A 68 14.30 -18.58 1.14
C LEU A 68 15.14 -18.48 2.42
N ILE A 69 15.58 -17.26 2.78
CA ILE A 69 16.28 -17.03 4.05
C ILE A 69 15.36 -17.35 5.24
N SER A 70 14.11 -16.88 5.21
CA SER A 70 13.14 -17.14 6.28
C SER A 70 12.85 -18.63 6.41
N ALA A 71 12.71 -19.36 5.30
CA ALA A 71 12.52 -20.80 5.29
C ALA A 71 13.74 -21.54 5.88
N LEU A 72 14.96 -21.11 5.52
CA LEU A 72 16.19 -21.69 6.05
C LEU A 72 16.30 -21.46 7.56
N ILE A 73 16.05 -20.26 8.03
CA ILE A 73 16.04 -19.94 9.48
C ILE A 73 15.00 -20.77 10.21
N SER A 74 13.81 -20.98 9.63
CA SER A 74 12.73 -21.75 10.26
C SER A 74 13.02 -23.24 10.40
N ILE A 75 14.05 -23.78 9.73
CA ILE A 75 14.53 -25.14 9.98
C ILE A 75 15.19 -25.25 11.36
N PHE A 76 15.91 -24.22 11.79
CA PHE A 76 16.67 -24.22 13.05
C PHE A 76 15.88 -23.57 14.18
N ILE A 77 15.09 -22.54 13.87
CA ILE A 77 14.31 -21.76 14.83
C ILE A 77 12.88 -21.73 14.29
N PRO A 78 11.90 -22.41 14.91
CA PRO A 78 10.53 -22.51 14.41
C PRO A 78 9.76 -21.19 14.62
N VAL A 79 10.17 -20.15 13.88
CA VAL A 79 9.52 -18.84 13.89
C VAL A 79 8.25 -18.85 13.02
N TYR A 80 8.28 -19.61 11.92
CA TYR A 80 7.18 -19.71 10.97
C TYR A 80 6.84 -21.18 10.71
N ASP A 81 5.59 -21.41 10.34
CA ASP A 81 5.16 -22.71 9.84
C ASP A 81 5.85 -23.00 8.49
N ASN A 82 6.84 -23.87 8.52
CA ASN A 82 7.73 -24.16 7.38
C ASN A 82 7.28 -25.44 6.67
N SER A 83 6.19 -25.34 5.92
CA SER A 83 5.72 -26.42 5.07
C SER A 83 6.13 -26.21 3.62
N TRP A 84 6.36 -27.33 2.88
CA TRP A 84 6.60 -27.27 1.42
C TRP A 84 5.44 -26.60 0.67
N TYR A 85 4.21 -26.77 1.16
CA TYR A 85 3.03 -26.15 0.60
C TYR A 85 3.09 -24.63 0.76
N ALA A 86 3.40 -24.13 1.96
CA ALA A 86 3.57 -22.71 2.22
C ALA A 86 4.72 -22.12 1.39
N LEU A 87 5.87 -22.79 1.34
CA LEU A 87 7.01 -22.35 0.52
C LEU A 87 6.64 -22.28 -0.97
N GLY A 88 5.99 -23.33 -1.49
CA GLY A 88 5.46 -23.33 -2.87
C GLY A 88 4.48 -22.20 -3.12
N GLY A 89 3.60 -21.90 -2.14
CA GLY A 89 2.66 -20.79 -2.19
C GLY A 89 3.32 -19.42 -2.39
N HIS A 90 4.47 -19.21 -1.77
CA HIS A 90 5.27 -18.00 -1.95
C HIS A 90 6.05 -17.98 -3.27
N LEU A 91 6.66 -19.12 -3.65
CA LEU A 91 7.43 -19.24 -4.89
C LEU A 91 6.54 -19.09 -6.14
N PHE A 92 5.37 -19.69 -6.15
CA PHE A 92 4.45 -19.66 -7.28
C PHE A 92 3.32 -18.63 -7.13
N LEU A 93 3.35 -17.86 -6.04
CA LEU A 93 2.41 -16.76 -5.75
C LEU A 93 0.95 -17.20 -5.56
N TYR A 94 0.65 -18.49 -5.40
CA TYR A 94 -0.73 -18.94 -5.13
C TYR A 94 -1.17 -18.68 -3.69
N LYS A 95 -0.25 -18.28 -2.78
CA LYS A 95 -0.60 -17.87 -1.43
C LYS A 95 -1.67 -16.76 -1.37
N MET A 96 -1.76 -15.94 -2.42
CA MET A 96 -2.74 -14.85 -2.50
C MET A 96 -4.19 -15.34 -2.67
N PHE A 97 -4.38 -16.65 -2.92
CA PHE A 97 -5.67 -17.30 -3.08
C PHE A 97 -5.97 -18.30 -1.97
N ASP A 98 -5.05 -18.47 -1.01
CA ASP A 98 -5.20 -19.43 0.08
C ASP A 98 -4.98 -18.77 1.45
N ASN A 99 -6.07 -18.64 2.22
CA ASN A 99 -6.08 -17.97 3.51
C ASN A 99 -5.26 -18.74 4.57
N THR A 100 -5.02 -20.04 4.38
CA THR A 100 -4.25 -20.86 5.32
C THR A 100 -2.76 -20.54 5.33
N ILE A 101 -2.22 -20.09 4.19
CA ILE A 101 -0.80 -19.79 4.01
C ILE A 101 -0.50 -18.31 3.74
N VAL A 102 -1.52 -17.45 3.62
CA VAL A 102 -1.31 -16.03 3.30
C VAL A 102 -0.43 -15.31 4.31
N GLY A 103 -0.46 -15.72 5.58
CA GLY A 103 0.36 -15.17 6.67
C GLY A 103 1.69 -15.89 6.91
N SER A 104 1.97 -17.01 6.20
CA SER A 104 3.23 -17.76 6.37
C SER A 104 4.44 -16.91 5.99
N TYR A 105 5.60 -17.18 6.62
CA TYR A 105 6.85 -16.43 6.47
C TYR A 105 6.76 -14.92 6.75
N GLY A 106 5.69 -14.46 7.35
CA GLY A 106 5.47 -13.06 7.75
C GLY A 106 4.20 -12.47 7.16
N PHE A 107 3.31 -12.09 8.08
CA PHE A 107 1.99 -11.56 7.74
C PHE A 107 2.06 -10.33 6.82
N GLN A 108 3.04 -9.45 7.00
CA GLN A 108 3.25 -8.25 6.18
C GLN A 108 3.48 -8.53 4.69
N LEU A 109 3.82 -9.75 4.32
CA LEU A 109 4.09 -10.13 2.93
C LEU A 109 2.83 -10.19 2.03
N TRP A 110 1.63 -10.06 2.61
CA TRP A 110 0.40 -9.91 1.84
C TRP A 110 0.46 -8.73 0.86
N PHE A 111 1.12 -7.66 1.27
CA PHE A 111 1.25 -6.44 0.45
C PHE A 111 1.97 -6.70 -0.89
N ILE A 112 2.95 -7.60 -0.91
CA ILE A 112 3.63 -7.99 -2.15
C ILE A 112 2.65 -8.59 -3.15
N SER A 113 1.73 -9.44 -2.66
CA SER A 113 0.68 -10.03 -3.51
C SER A 113 -0.24 -8.96 -4.11
N THR A 114 -0.65 -7.98 -3.33
CA THR A 114 -1.48 -6.86 -3.79
C THR A 114 -0.76 -6.01 -4.85
N ILE A 115 0.51 -5.68 -4.64
CA ILE A 115 1.28 -4.91 -5.61
C ILE A 115 1.51 -5.67 -6.92
N LEU A 116 1.74 -6.98 -6.85
CA LEU A 116 1.87 -7.81 -8.06
C LEU A 116 0.56 -7.87 -8.85
N GLN A 117 -0.60 -7.93 -8.19
CA GLN A 117 -1.91 -7.82 -8.86
C GLN A 117 -2.05 -6.48 -9.60
N PHE A 118 -1.65 -5.37 -8.98
CA PHE A 118 -1.62 -4.07 -9.66
C PHE A 118 -0.68 -4.05 -10.87
N TYR A 119 0.48 -4.70 -10.79
CA TYR A 119 1.38 -4.77 -11.95
C TYR A 119 0.74 -5.54 -13.11
N LEU A 120 0.06 -6.65 -12.83
CA LEU A 120 -0.65 -7.41 -13.87
C LEU A 120 -1.79 -6.59 -14.51
N ALA A 121 -2.54 -5.84 -13.71
CA ALA A 121 -3.66 -5.02 -14.17
C ALA A 121 -3.22 -3.66 -14.76
N PHE A 122 -1.99 -3.21 -14.54
CA PHE A 122 -1.53 -1.84 -14.79
C PHE A 122 -1.83 -1.33 -16.20
N HIS A 123 -1.55 -2.11 -17.23
CA HIS A 123 -1.77 -1.67 -18.61
C HIS A 123 -3.25 -1.47 -18.95
N VAL A 124 -4.13 -2.31 -18.39
CA VAL A 124 -5.58 -2.15 -18.53
C VAL A 124 -6.03 -0.88 -17.81
N ILE A 125 -5.52 -0.65 -16.59
CA ILE A 125 -5.83 0.54 -15.80
C ILE A 125 -5.31 1.81 -16.50
N ALA A 126 -4.10 1.78 -17.06
CA ALA A 126 -3.52 2.90 -17.80
C ALA A 126 -4.29 3.19 -19.11
N TRP A 127 -4.75 2.14 -19.80
CA TRP A 127 -5.61 2.29 -20.96
C TRP A 127 -6.96 2.94 -20.57
N LEU A 128 -7.58 2.51 -19.47
CA LEU A 128 -8.81 3.10 -18.97
C LEU A 128 -8.63 4.59 -18.62
N GLN A 129 -7.53 4.94 -17.93
CA GLN A 129 -7.15 6.33 -17.64
C GLN A 129 -7.03 7.17 -18.93
N SER A 130 -6.45 6.61 -19.99
CA SER A 130 -6.30 7.32 -21.28
C SER A 130 -7.62 7.59 -22.01
N LYS A 131 -8.67 6.83 -21.70
CA LYS A 131 -10.00 6.95 -22.34
C LYS A 131 -10.97 7.81 -21.56
N LEU A 132 -10.79 7.97 -20.26
CA LEU A 132 -11.68 8.70 -19.37
C LEU A 132 -11.07 10.04 -18.96
N LYS A 133 -11.92 11.04 -18.70
CA LYS A 133 -11.50 12.24 -17.98
C LYS A 133 -11.13 11.85 -16.55
N ASN A 134 -10.14 12.51 -15.96
CA ASN A 134 -9.62 12.21 -14.61
C ASN A 134 -10.70 12.04 -13.54
N GLN A 135 -11.74 12.89 -13.58
CA GLN A 135 -12.85 12.79 -12.63
C GLN A 135 -13.67 11.50 -12.77
N TRP A 136 -13.93 11.06 -14.00
CA TRP A 136 -14.68 9.83 -14.27
C TRP A 136 -13.83 8.57 -14.02
N PHE A 137 -12.54 8.65 -14.31
CA PHE A 137 -11.61 7.58 -13.96
C PHE A 137 -11.52 7.40 -12.44
N LEU A 138 -11.36 8.48 -11.67
CA LEU A 138 -11.33 8.43 -10.22
C LEU A 138 -12.68 7.96 -9.65
N ALA A 139 -13.79 8.45 -10.18
CA ALA A 139 -15.13 8.00 -9.77
C ALA A 139 -15.32 6.49 -10.00
N SER A 140 -14.88 5.98 -11.16
CA SER A 140 -14.90 4.53 -11.42
C SER A 140 -14.04 3.74 -10.43
N GLY A 141 -12.87 4.27 -10.07
CA GLY A 141 -12.00 3.67 -9.07
C GLY A 141 -12.66 3.58 -7.69
N VAL A 142 -13.28 4.67 -7.25
CA VAL A 142 -14.03 4.71 -5.98
C VAL A 142 -15.21 3.74 -6.00
N LEU A 143 -16.01 3.73 -7.08
CA LEU A 143 -17.16 2.83 -7.20
C LEU A 143 -16.76 1.35 -7.20
N ILE A 144 -15.70 0.99 -7.93
CA ILE A 144 -15.17 -0.38 -7.96
C ILE A 144 -14.70 -0.81 -6.56
N SER A 145 -13.95 0.05 -5.87
CA SER A 145 -13.46 -0.27 -4.53
C SER A 145 -14.60 -0.39 -3.51
N ILE A 146 -15.57 0.54 -3.52
CA ILE A 146 -16.74 0.46 -2.66
C ILE A 146 -17.55 -0.81 -2.97
N GLY A 147 -17.74 -1.13 -4.24
CA GLY A 147 -18.43 -2.34 -4.66
C GLY A 147 -17.74 -3.62 -4.15
N TRP A 148 -16.41 -3.67 -4.25
CA TRP A 148 -15.62 -4.77 -3.71
C TRP A 148 -15.72 -4.88 -2.19
N MET A 149 -15.51 -3.78 -1.47
CA MET A 149 -15.62 -3.72 -0.01
C MET A 149 -17.00 -4.18 0.47
N SER A 150 -18.07 -3.67 -0.17
CA SER A 150 -19.45 -4.06 0.13
C SER A 150 -19.68 -5.54 -0.13
N PHE A 151 -19.24 -6.05 -1.28
CA PHE A 151 -19.36 -7.46 -1.64
C PHE A 151 -18.67 -8.36 -0.59
N VAL A 152 -17.42 -8.06 -0.23
CA VAL A 152 -16.64 -8.82 0.74
C VAL A 152 -17.29 -8.81 2.14
N CYS A 153 -17.83 -7.66 2.56
CA CYS A 153 -18.57 -7.55 3.82
C CYS A 153 -19.87 -8.36 3.79
N LEU A 154 -20.63 -8.31 2.68
CA LEU A 154 -21.90 -9.05 2.54
C LEU A 154 -21.72 -10.56 2.58
N ILE A 155 -20.63 -11.09 2.04
CA ILE A 155 -20.31 -12.51 2.10
C ILE A 155 -19.59 -12.92 3.41
N ASN A 156 -19.46 -11.99 4.38
CA ASN A 156 -18.76 -12.18 5.66
C ASN A 156 -17.30 -12.64 5.54
N LYS A 157 -16.58 -12.16 4.51
CA LYS A 157 -15.18 -12.49 4.24
C LYS A 157 -14.19 -11.35 4.49
N GLY A 158 -14.64 -10.25 5.08
CA GLY A 158 -13.81 -9.05 5.28
C GLY A 158 -12.65 -9.25 6.25
N ASP A 159 -12.74 -10.18 7.18
CA ASP A 159 -11.63 -10.52 8.07
C ASP A 159 -10.61 -11.50 7.44
N GLU A 160 -10.95 -12.14 6.31
CA GLU A 160 -10.03 -12.99 5.56
C GLU A 160 -9.10 -12.15 4.68
N ARG A 161 -7.78 -12.31 4.89
CA ARG A 161 -6.76 -11.48 4.23
C ARG A 161 -6.76 -11.60 2.71
N ILE A 162 -7.06 -12.76 2.15
CA ILE A 162 -7.12 -12.94 0.70
C ILE A 162 -8.18 -12.06 0.02
N TRP A 163 -9.29 -11.77 0.70
CA TRP A 163 -10.35 -10.89 0.22
C TRP A 163 -10.04 -9.42 0.49
N SER A 164 -9.62 -9.10 1.72
CA SER A 164 -9.32 -7.72 2.14
C SER A 164 -7.98 -7.18 1.62
N SER A 165 -7.13 -8.04 1.00
CA SER A 165 -5.89 -7.63 0.35
C SER A 165 -5.97 -7.66 -1.17
N PHE A 166 -7.13 -7.96 -1.74
CA PHE A 166 -7.30 -7.98 -3.19
C PHE A 166 -7.17 -6.56 -3.75
N PHE A 167 -6.52 -6.40 -4.91
CA PHE A 167 -6.19 -5.07 -5.43
C PHE A 167 -7.40 -4.16 -5.66
N LEU A 168 -8.60 -4.70 -5.87
CA LEU A 168 -9.82 -3.92 -6.01
C LEU A 168 -10.20 -3.16 -4.74
N GLN A 169 -9.82 -3.65 -3.55
CA GLN A 169 -9.97 -2.94 -2.28
C GLN A 169 -9.32 -1.55 -2.35
N TYR A 170 -8.12 -1.48 -2.93
CA TYR A 170 -7.22 -0.33 -2.96
C TYR A 170 -7.18 0.36 -4.34
N TYR A 171 -8.05 -0.04 -5.25
CA TYR A 171 -7.99 0.46 -6.63
C TYR A 171 -8.18 1.97 -6.71
N TRP A 172 -9.06 2.55 -5.89
CA TRP A 172 -9.28 3.99 -5.82
C TRP A 172 -8.03 4.78 -5.40
N GLU A 173 -7.21 4.25 -4.49
CA GLU A 173 -5.95 4.86 -4.02
C GLU A 173 -4.92 4.87 -5.14
N PHE A 174 -4.80 3.75 -5.81
CA PHE A 174 -3.92 3.60 -6.96
C PHE A 174 -4.35 4.54 -8.10
N ALA A 175 -5.64 4.62 -8.39
CA ALA A 175 -6.22 5.51 -9.39
C ALA A 175 -6.00 7.00 -9.04
N LEU A 176 -6.14 7.36 -7.75
CA LEU A 176 -5.82 8.71 -7.28
C LEU A 176 -4.36 9.05 -7.52
N GLY A 177 -3.44 8.12 -7.21
CA GLY A 177 -2.02 8.27 -7.50
C GLY A 177 -1.74 8.50 -8.99
N MET A 178 -2.41 7.77 -9.88
CA MET A 178 -2.30 7.96 -11.33
C MET A 178 -2.80 9.33 -11.79
N VAL A 179 -3.93 9.78 -11.25
CA VAL A 179 -4.49 11.12 -11.57
C VAL A 179 -3.53 12.23 -11.14
N ILE A 180 -2.94 12.10 -9.95
CA ILE A 180 -1.94 13.05 -9.45
C ILE A 180 -0.70 13.03 -10.38
N ALA A 181 -0.24 11.85 -10.79
CA ALA A 181 0.89 11.71 -11.71
C ALA A 181 0.65 12.41 -13.05
N GLU A 182 -0.54 12.28 -13.62
CA GLU A 182 -0.90 12.96 -14.88
C GLU A 182 -0.90 14.47 -14.72
N ARG A 183 -1.48 14.99 -13.64
CA ARG A 183 -1.48 16.44 -13.35
C ARG A 183 -0.07 16.99 -13.23
N VAL A 184 0.79 16.32 -12.47
CA VAL A 184 2.19 16.70 -12.32
C VAL A 184 2.91 16.65 -13.66
N PHE A 185 2.72 15.59 -14.44
CA PHE A 185 3.34 15.44 -15.75
C PHE A 185 2.93 16.54 -16.73
N ARG A 186 1.66 16.96 -16.71
CA ARG A 186 1.12 18.06 -17.54
C ARG A 186 1.40 19.45 -16.96
N SER A 187 2.20 19.57 -15.89
CA SER A 187 2.47 20.83 -15.17
C SER A 187 1.20 21.59 -14.74
N GLN A 188 0.11 20.87 -14.55
CA GLN A 188 -1.11 21.39 -13.95
C GLN A 188 -0.91 21.36 -12.45
N GLY A 189 -0.67 22.50 -11.79
CA GLY A 189 -0.38 22.58 -10.36
C GLY A 189 -1.29 21.68 -9.50
N LEU A 190 -0.77 21.23 -8.38
CA LEU A 190 -1.57 20.53 -7.37
C LEU A 190 -2.53 21.54 -6.74
N ILE A 191 -3.79 21.19 -6.58
CA ILE A 191 -4.80 22.03 -5.93
C ILE A 191 -4.32 22.26 -4.49
N GLY A 192 -4.15 23.52 -4.06
CA GLY A 192 -3.95 23.82 -2.64
C GLY A 192 -2.76 24.68 -2.23
N GLU A 193 -2.26 25.54 -3.12
CA GLU A 193 -1.11 26.42 -2.79
C GLU A 193 -1.37 27.38 -1.58
N ASN A 194 -2.60 27.53 -1.12
CA ASN A 194 -2.97 28.46 -0.04
C ASN A 194 -3.79 27.85 1.11
N ILE A 195 -3.65 26.54 1.39
CA ILE A 195 -4.38 25.95 2.51
C ILE A 195 -3.63 26.26 3.82
N ASN A 196 -4.35 26.84 4.80
CA ASN A 196 -3.82 27.09 6.12
C ASN A 196 -3.35 25.79 6.78
N GLN A 197 -2.10 25.78 7.25
CA GLN A 197 -1.49 24.59 7.88
C GLN A 197 -2.28 24.10 9.11
N LEU A 198 -2.90 25.01 9.87
CA LEU A 198 -3.75 24.63 11.00
C LEU A 198 -4.99 23.86 10.54
N SER A 199 -5.62 24.31 9.45
CA SER A 199 -6.76 23.61 8.86
C SER A 199 -6.36 22.23 8.33
N LEU A 200 -5.21 22.11 7.66
CA LEU A 200 -4.67 20.82 7.21
C LEU A 200 -4.43 19.88 8.40
N PHE A 201 -3.85 20.40 9.47
CA PHE A 201 -3.59 19.60 10.69
C PHE A 201 -4.91 19.14 11.32
N ALA A 202 -5.90 20.02 11.47
CA ALA A 202 -7.20 19.67 12.01
C ALA A 202 -7.90 18.59 11.18
N ILE A 203 -7.91 18.73 9.85
CA ILE A 203 -8.48 17.74 8.94
C ILE A 203 -7.72 16.40 9.04
N ALA A 204 -6.39 16.42 9.09
CA ALA A 204 -5.57 15.22 9.20
C ALA A 204 -5.89 14.46 10.50
N ILE A 205 -5.90 15.13 11.64
CA ILE A 205 -6.19 14.52 12.95
C ILE A 205 -7.63 14.00 13.01
N THR A 206 -8.59 14.74 12.47
CA THR A 206 -9.99 14.29 12.41
C THR A 206 -10.12 13.00 11.59
N ASN A 207 -9.46 12.91 10.42
CA ASN A 207 -9.47 11.71 9.61
C ASN A 207 -8.79 10.52 10.32
N CYS A 208 -7.65 10.75 10.98
CA CYS A 208 -7.00 9.70 11.78
C CYS A 208 -7.90 9.23 12.95
N ALA A 209 -8.62 10.13 13.61
CA ALA A 209 -9.56 9.77 14.67
C ALA A 209 -10.74 8.96 14.16
N ILE A 210 -11.31 9.33 12.99
CA ILE A 210 -12.39 8.58 12.33
C ILE A 210 -11.86 7.19 11.93
N TYR A 211 -10.68 7.10 11.30
CA TYR A 211 -10.02 5.83 10.96
C TYR A 211 -9.95 4.90 12.16
N GLY A 212 -9.36 5.36 13.27
CA GLY A 212 -9.24 4.56 14.49
C GLY A 212 -10.59 4.18 15.11
N SER A 213 -11.56 5.10 15.10
CA SER A 213 -12.91 4.85 15.64
C SER A 213 -13.65 3.78 14.83
N LEU A 214 -13.60 3.83 13.52
CA LEU A 214 -14.19 2.83 12.63
C LEU A 214 -13.54 1.46 12.84
N ALA A 215 -12.21 1.40 12.92
CA ALA A 215 -11.49 0.15 13.15
C ALA A 215 -11.84 -0.52 14.48
N LEU A 216 -12.09 0.28 15.54
CA LEU A 216 -12.33 -0.22 16.89
C LEU A 216 -13.80 -0.52 17.19
N LYS A 217 -14.75 0.20 16.57
CA LYS A 217 -16.16 0.19 16.97
C LYS A 217 -17.11 -0.40 15.96
N CYS A 218 -16.74 -0.45 14.67
CA CYS A 218 -17.66 -0.78 13.58
C CYS A 218 -17.39 -2.15 12.93
N GLY A 219 -16.66 -3.05 13.61
CA GLY A 219 -16.40 -4.42 13.15
C GLY A 219 -15.80 -4.46 11.73
N THR A 220 -16.15 -5.49 10.97
CA THR A 220 -15.62 -5.75 9.62
C THR A 220 -15.94 -4.61 8.64
N TRP A 221 -17.16 -4.07 8.67
CA TRP A 221 -17.54 -2.91 7.85
C TRP A 221 -16.66 -1.71 8.13
N GLY A 222 -16.46 -1.37 9.41
CA GLY A 222 -15.60 -0.25 9.78
C GLY A 222 -14.16 -0.44 9.33
N LYS A 223 -13.61 -1.65 9.45
CA LYS A 223 -12.26 -1.97 8.97
C LYS A 223 -12.12 -1.87 7.45
N SER A 224 -13.16 -2.19 6.69
CA SER A 224 -13.14 -2.12 5.24
C SER A 224 -13.24 -0.69 4.70
N TYR A 225 -14.02 0.17 5.35
CA TYR A 225 -14.26 1.53 4.88
C TYR A 225 -13.36 2.58 5.53
N ASN A 226 -12.58 2.24 6.55
CA ASN A 226 -11.66 3.17 7.19
C ASN A 226 -10.48 3.58 6.30
N ASP A 227 -10.22 2.84 5.22
CA ASP A 227 -9.16 3.10 4.24
C ASP A 227 -9.23 4.53 3.66
N PHE A 228 -10.44 5.06 3.42
CA PHE A 228 -10.65 6.42 2.92
C PHE A 228 -10.11 7.48 3.90
N PHE A 229 -10.36 7.29 5.18
CA PHE A 229 -9.91 8.19 6.24
C PHE A 229 -8.41 7.99 6.53
N ALA A 230 -7.93 6.75 6.45
CA ALA A 230 -6.52 6.44 6.58
C ALA A 230 -5.70 7.19 5.53
N LEU A 231 -6.00 7.00 4.24
CA LEU A 231 -5.25 7.64 3.16
C LEU A 231 -5.29 9.17 3.30
N THR A 232 -6.48 9.76 3.51
CA THR A 232 -6.63 11.20 3.64
C THR A 232 -5.82 11.73 4.83
N GLY A 233 -5.99 11.15 6.01
CA GLY A 233 -5.30 11.59 7.23
C GLY A 233 -3.77 11.50 7.09
N TYR A 234 -3.25 10.36 6.66
CA TYR A 234 -1.79 10.15 6.56
C TYR A 234 -1.16 10.93 5.39
N SER A 235 -1.88 11.11 4.28
CA SER A 235 -1.38 11.96 3.19
C SER A 235 -1.25 13.42 3.61
N LEU A 236 -2.23 13.95 4.34
CA LEU A 236 -2.18 15.32 4.87
C LEU A 236 -1.09 15.46 5.93
N LEU A 237 -0.89 14.47 6.82
CA LEU A 237 0.23 14.48 7.75
C LEU A 237 1.58 14.47 7.03
N ALA A 238 1.71 13.69 5.95
CA ALA A 238 2.93 13.67 5.16
C ALA A 238 3.23 15.04 4.51
N VAL A 239 2.20 15.71 3.98
CA VAL A 239 2.31 17.08 3.43
C VAL A 239 2.69 18.08 4.51
N LEU A 240 2.08 18.01 5.69
CA LEU A 240 2.43 18.87 6.83
C LEU A 240 3.89 18.69 7.25
N VAL A 241 4.33 17.44 7.40
CA VAL A 241 5.72 17.11 7.74
C VAL A 241 6.70 17.61 6.68
N TYR A 242 6.33 17.51 5.41
CA TYR A 242 7.13 18.03 4.30
C TYR A 242 7.26 19.55 4.34
N ASN A 243 6.16 20.25 4.69
CA ASN A 243 6.13 21.70 4.80
C ASN A 243 6.83 22.24 6.08
N MET A 244 7.00 21.40 7.08
CA MET A 244 7.78 21.74 8.28
C MET A 244 9.27 21.61 7.95
N ASP A 245 9.97 22.73 7.72
CA ASP A 245 11.42 22.74 7.49
C ASP A 245 12.21 22.37 8.74
N PHE A 246 11.94 21.15 9.27
CA PHE A 246 12.61 20.62 10.45
C PHE A 246 13.91 19.90 10.06
N LYS A 247 15.01 20.65 10.05
CA LYS A 247 16.35 20.20 9.59
C LYS A 247 16.79 18.80 10.10
N PRO A 248 16.60 18.41 11.39
CA PRO A 248 16.97 17.07 11.84
C PRO A 248 16.18 15.96 11.15
N MET A 249 14.88 16.14 10.96
CA MET A 249 14.01 15.17 10.32
C MET A 249 14.31 15.05 8.82
N ASN A 250 14.56 16.17 8.15
CA ASN A 250 14.96 16.20 6.74
C ASN A 250 16.28 15.46 6.53
N ARG A 251 17.27 15.60 7.44
CA ARG A 251 18.52 14.83 7.41
C ARG A 251 18.28 13.33 7.59
N MET A 252 17.40 12.96 8.52
CA MET A 252 17.03 11.56 8.76
C MET A 252 16.37 10.94 7.50
N PHE A 253 15.42 11.62 6.88
CA PHE A 253 14.78 11.15 5.66
C PHE A 253 15.76 11.05 4.48
N LEU A 254 16.67 12.01 4.33
CA LEU A 254 17.72 11.94 3.32
C LEU A 254 18.68 10.78 3.55
N PHE A 255 19.03 10.49 4.81
CA PHE A 255 19.88 9.36 5.18
C PHE A 255 19.19 8.03 4.86
N ILE A 256 17.94 7.85 5.28
CA ILE A 256 17.14 6.65 4.98
C ILE A 256 16.97 6.49 3.47
N GLY A 257 16.68 7.58 2.74
CA GLY A 257 16.56 7.56 1.29
C GLY A 257 17.85 7.14 0.58
N LYS A 258 19.01 7.56 1.06
CA LYS A 258 20.32 7.14 0.53
C LYS A 258 20.59 5.65 0.74
N ILE A 259 20.24 5.11 1.90
CA ILE A 259 20.42 3.68 2.21
C ILE A 259 19.45 2.81 1.40
N SER A 260 18.23 3.30 1.14
CA SER A 260 17.20 2.56 0.40
C SER A 260 17.39 2.58 -1.12
N GLN A 261 18.21 3.49 -1.65
CA GLN A 261 18.55 3.49 -3.07
C GLN A 261 19.75 2.58 -3.31
N PRO A 262 19.60 1.46 -4.05
CA PRO A 262 20.75 0.72 -4.55
C PRO A 262 21.55 1.69 -5.43
N SER A 263 22.84 1.80 -5.16
CA SER A 263 23.78 2.66 -5.90
C SER A 263 23.76 2.32 -7.38
N HIS A 264 22.94 3.01 -8.16
CA HIS A 264 23.08 3.04 -9.61
C HIS A 264 24.23 3.99 -9.98
N ARG A 265 25.45 3.64 -9.52
CA ARG A 265 26.70 4.11 -10.08
C ARG A 265 27.53 2.87 -10.38
N MET A 266 27.25 2.22 -11.50
CA MET A 266 28.23 1.46 -12.28
C MET A 266 27.68 1.28 -13.69
N ALA A 267 28.40 1.93 -14.62
CA ALA A 267 28.41 1.95 -16.06
C ALA A 267 27.62 3.05 -16.73
#